data_d3be6df188487a76d5a967defdbf77b3
#
_entry.id   d3be6df188487a76d5a967defdbf77b3
#
_cell.length_a   1.000
_cell.length_b   1.000
_cell.length_c   1.000
_cell.angle_alpha   90.00
_cell.angle_beta   90.00
_cell.angle_gamma   90.00
#
_symmetry.space_group_name_H-M   'P 1'
#
loop_
_entity.id
_entity.type
_entity.pdbx_description
1 polymer ?
#
loop_
_entity_poly.entity_id
_entity_poly.type
_entity_poly.pdbx_seq_one_letter_code
_entity_poly.pdbx_strand_id
1 'polypeptide(L)'
;ILEIDGNTTLPAEVRNTIWFGPSAAHVTEYVPFFGGQQFILDDYRVGHKGDLPDTTSAIWAFRYVQQLVNLRFGNMMAYVKQAQAQAHSNSLAAQALARAKFMEHENMTAMCTFMNSNAEAVLEQWRGMRDFLVYKFADGAEYEDPSHGSAGTATALGYPNWWLQDVGYQNGPPPADGDSQFTIHRG
;
A
#
# COMPACT_ATOMS: atom_id res chain seq x y z
N ILE A 1 -4.27 -15.29 -1.59
CA ILE A 1 -4.39 -16.26 -2.71
C ILE A 1 -3.37 -17.35 -2.48
N LEU A 2 -3.75 -18.60 -2.64
CA LEU A 2 -2.85 -19.76 -2.60
C LEU A 2 -2.64 -20.27 -4.03
N GLU A 3 -1.39 -20.27 -4.47
CA GLU A 3 -0.95 -20.88 -5.72
C GLU A 3 -0.37 -22.26 -5.41
N ILE A 4 -0.92 -23.30 -6.02
CA ILE A 4 -0.46 -24.67 -5.88
C ILE A 4 0.08 -25.11 -7.24
N ASP A 5 1.38 -25.36 -7.30
CA ASP A 5 2.00 -25.91 -8.49
C ASP A 5 1.84 -27.44 -8.49
N GLY A 6 1.15 -27.96 -9.51
CA GLY A 6 0.95 -29.41 -9.68
C GLY A 6 2.21 -30.19 -10.07
N ASN A 7 3.33 -29.50 -10.32
CA ASN A 7 4.59 -30.13 -10.67
C ASN A 7 5.24 -30.81 -9.45
N THR A 8 5.03 -32.12 -9.31
CA THR A 8 5.58 -32.92 -8.20
C THR A 8 7.08 -33.09 -8.22
N THR A 9 7.76 -32.66 -9.31
CA THR A 9 9.23 -32.69 -9.37
C THR A 9 9.85 -31.48 -8.67
N LEU A 10 9.07 -30.43 -8.37
CA LEU A 10 9.56 -29.31 -7.59
C LEU A 10 9.66 -29.70 -6.11
N PRO A 11 10.70 -29.27 -5.41
CA PRO A 11 10.81 -29.40 -3.96
C PRO A 11 9.60 -28.79 -3.25
N ALA A 12 9.15 -29.42 -2.16
CA ALA A 12 7.99 -28.98 -1.41
C ALA A 12 8.12 -27.52 -0.92
N GLU A 13 9.33 -27.10 -0.63
CA GLU A 13 9.72 -25.79 -0.11
C GLU A 13 9.34 -24.64 -1.04
N VAL A 14 9.44 -24.84 -2.36
CA VAL A 14 9.21 -23.81 -3.39
C VAL A 14 8.05 -24.13 -4.34
N ARG A 15 7.34 -25.24 -4.07
CA ARG A 15 6.23 -25.68 -4.92
C ARG A 15 5.00 -24.80 -4.78
N ASN A 16 4.64 -24.47 -3.55
CA ASN A 16 3.42 -23.72 -3.24
C ASN A 16 3.78 -22.31 -2.82
N THR A 17 2.98 -21.34 -3.27
CA THR A 17 3.15 -19.93 -2.95
C THR A 17 1.87 -19.36 -2.35
N ILE A 18 2.02 -18.64 -1.26
CA ILE A 18 0.95 -17.83 -0.66
C ILE A 18 1.14 -16.40 -1.12
N TRP A 19 0.20 -15.87 -1.87
CA TRP A 19 0.16 -14.45 -2.21
C TRP A 19 -0.67 -13.72 -1.15
N PHE A 20 0.02 -12.99 -0.31
CA PHE A 20 -0.58 -12.29 0.84
C PHE A 20 -0.75 -10.80 0.56
N GLY A 21 -1.96 -10.30 0.75
CA GLY A 21 -2.30 -8.87 0.65
C GLY A 21 -2.86 -8.36 1.97
N PRO A 22 -2.20 -7.40 2.63
CA PRO A 22 -2.52 -7.01 4.01
C PRO A 22 -3.72 -6.07 4.15
N SER A 23 -4.32 -5.60 3.05
CA SER A 23 -5.42 -4.63 3.08
C SER A 23 -6.50 -4.93 2.05
N ALA A 24 -7.39 -3.97 1.76
CA ALA A 24 -8.44 -4.10 0.77
C ALA A 24 -7.89 -4.38 -0.63
N ALA A 25 -8.52 -5.28 -1.36
CA ALA A 25 -8.05 -5.81 -2.64
C ALA A 25 -7.74 -4.74 -3.70
N HIS A 26 -8.47 -3.62 -3.69
CA HIS A 26 -8.27 -2.55 -4.69
C HIS A 26 -7.00 -1.72 -4.46
N VAL A 27 -6.45 -1.69 -3.24
CA VAL A 27 -5.24 -0.91 -2.91
C VAL A 27 -4.07 -1.77 -2.46
N THR A 28 -4.28 -3.07 -2.24
CA THR A 28 -3.21 -3.96 -1.81
C THR A 28 -2.41 -4.47 -3.00
N GLU A 29 -1.13 -4.73 -2.80
CA GLU A 29 -0.37 -5.63 -3.65
C GLU A 29 -0.21 -6.95 -2.94
N TYR A 30 -0.28 -8.02 -3.70
CA TYR A 30 -0.10 -9.36 -3.18
C TYR A 30 1.38 -9.74 -3.25
N VAL A 31 1.96 -10.01 -2.10
CA VAL A 31 3.37 -10.39 -1.96
C VAL A 31 3.48 -11.91 -1.86
N PRO A 32 4.36 -12.53 -2.65
CA PRO A 32 4.53 -13.98 -2.63
C PRO A 32 5.41 -14.45 -1.46
N PHE A 33 4.96 -15.50 -0.80
CA PHE A 33 5.73 -16.24 0.20
C PHE A 33 5.65 -17.73 -0.12
N PHE A 34 6.79 -18.42 -0.19
CA PHE A 34 6.77 -19.85 -0.39
C PHE A 34 6.24 -20.59 0.85
N GLY A 35 5.51 -21.68 0.62
CA GLY A 35 4.96 -22.50 1.70
C GLY A 35 6.01 -23.14 2.61
N GLY A 36 7.22 -23.34 2.12
CA GLY A 36 8.36 -23.83 2.90
C GLY A 36 9.24 -22.75 3.54
N GLN A 37 8.88 -21.47 3.39
CA GLN A 37 9.66 -20.36 3.93
C GLN A 37 9.69 -20.42 5.48
N GLN A 38 10.87 -20.46 6.07
CA GLN A 38 11.06 -20.68 7.51
C GLN A 38 10.89 -19.42 8.34
N PHE A 39 11.14 -18.26 7.73
CA PHE A 39 10.95 -16.96 8.37
C PHE A 39 10.46 -15.93 7.35
N ILE A 40 9.64 -15.01 7.82
CA ILE A 40 9.10 -13.89 7.04
C ILE A 40 9.45 -12.58 7.74
N LEU A 41 9.43 -11.48 6.99
CA LEU A 41 9.67 -10.14 7.50
C LEU A 41 8.69 -9.82 8.63
N ASP A 42 9.18 -9.34 9.78
CA ASP A 42 8.38 -9.10 10.98
C ASP A 42 7.23 -8.11 10.72
N ASP A 43 7.45 -7.13 9.85
CA ASP A 43 6.42 -6.16 9.45
C ASP A 43 5.17 -6.81 8.82
N TYR A 44 5.29 -8.03 8.27
CA TYR A 44 4.16 -8.82 7.75
C TYR A 44 3.55 -9.77 8.78
N ARG A 45 4.16 -9.91 9.97
CA ARG A 45 3.70 -10.84 11.02
C ARG A 45 2.83 -10.18 12.06
N VAL A 46 3.11 -8.93 12.41
CA VAL A 46 2.48 -8.23 13.54
C VAL A 46 1.98 -6.87 13.12
N GLY A 47 0.76 -6.53 13.52
CA GLY A 47 0.16 -5.21 13.31
C GLY A 47 0.12 -4.33 14.57
N HIS A 48 0.60 -4.85 15.70
CA HIS A 48 0.55 -4.18 17.01
C HIS A 48 1.85 -4.38 17.78
N LYS A 49 2.21 -3.36 18.54
CA LYS A 49 3.25 -3.41 19.59
C LYS A 49 2.58 -3.21 20.95
N GLY A 50 2.35 -4.29 21.67
CA GLY A 50 1.49 -4.28 22.86
C GLY A 50 0.05 -3.92 22.48
N ASP A 51 -0.56 -2.96 23.17
CA ASP A 51 -1.94 -2.51 22.92
C ASP A 51 -2.05 -1.43 21.82
N LEU A 52 -0.93 -0.99 21.26
CA LEU A 52 -0.91 0.07 20.25
C LEU A 52 -0.69 -0.48 18.84
N PRO A 53 -1.28 0.16 17.81
CA PRO A 53 -1.01 -0.16 16.43
C PRO A 53 0.48 0.03 16.11
N ASP A 54 1.09 -0.95 15.44
CA ASP A 54 2.42 -0.78 14.87
C ASP A 54 2.32 -0.14 13.49
N THR A 55 2.49 1.18 13.44
CA THR A 55 2.38 1.96 12.19
C THR A 55 3.49 1.65 11.18
N THR A 56 4.53 0.91 11.59
CA THR A 56 5.58 0.44 10.68
C THR A 56 5.21 -0.87 9.97
N SER A 57 4.21 -1.60 10.49
CA SER A 57 3.79 -2.87 9.92
C SER A 57 3.14 -2.74 8.55
N ALA A 58 3.17 -3.84 7.77
CA ALA A 58 2.60 -3.89 6.43
C ALA A 58 1.10 -3.53 6.43
N ILE A 59 0.32 -4.07 7.38
CA ILE A 59 -1.12 -3.77 7.44
C ILE A 59 -1.39 -2.26 7.55
N TRP A 60 -0.58 -1.53 8.31
CA TRP A 60 -0.77 -0.09 8.46
C TRP A 60 -0.26 0.70 7.25
N ALA A 61 0.87 0.31 6.64
CA ALA A 61 1.34 0.95 5.41
C ALA A 61 0.29 0.89 4.31
N PHE A 62 -0.33 -0.28 4.09
CA PHE A 62 -1.40 -0.45 3.09
C PHE A 62 -2.70 0.23 3.49
N ARG A 63 -3.07 0.21 4.77
CA ARG A 63 -4.26 0.92 5.27
C ARG A 63 -4.19 2.43 5.10
N TYR A 64 -3.03 3.03 5.29
CA TYR A 64 -2.86 4.47 5.04
C TYR A 64 -3.17 4.82 3.59
N VAL A 65 -2.64 4.06 2.63
CA VAL A 65 -2.96 4.24 1.21
C VAL A 65 -4.46 4.07 0.96
N GLN A 66 -5.08 3.04 1.55
CA GLN A 66 -6.53 2.81 1.43
C GLN A 66 -7.34 4.00 1.95
N GLN A 67 -7.01 4.53 3.11
CA GLN A 67 -7.72 5.67 3.69
C GLN A 67 -7.63 6.92 2.80
N LEU A 68 -6.44 7.18 2.25
CA LEU A 68 -6.24 8.32 1.33
C LEU A 68 -7.03 8.13 0.04
N VAL A 69 -6.94 6.96 -0.58
CA VAL A 69 -7.65 6.64 -1.82
C VAL A 69 -9.17 6.78 -1.65
N ASN A 70 -9.73 6.38 -0.51
CA ASN A 70 -11.15 6.51 -0.22
C ASN A 70 -11.63 7.97 -0.22
N LEU A 71 -10.76 8.94 0.01
CA LEU A 71 -11.10 10.36 -0.07
C LEU A 71 -11.28 10.84 -1.51
N ARG A 72 -10.50 10.31 -2.46
CA ARG A 72 -10.51 10.71 -3.87
C ARG A 72 -10.23 9.55 -4.80
N PHE A 73 -11.09 8.55 -4.76
CA PHE A 73 -10.89 7.28 -5.45
C PHE A 73 -10.55 7.44 -6.93
N GLY A 74 -11.32 8.26 -7.67
CA GLY A 74 -11.16 8.45 -9.11
C GLY A 74 -9.77 8.98 -9.51
N ASN A 75 -9.22 9.89 -8.71
CA ASN A 75 -7.94 10.52 -9.00
C ASN A 75 -6.76 9.68 -8.50
N MET A 76 -6.84 9.19 -7.26
CA MET A 76 -5.72 8.51 -6.60
C MET A 76 -5.49 7.09 -7.10
N MET A 77 -6.56 6.36 -7.51
CA MET A 77 -6.44 4.96 -7.94
C MET A 77 -5.57 4.76 -9.18
N ALA A 78 -5.43 5.76 -10.05
CA ALA A 78 -4.56 5.65 -11.22
C ALA A 78 -3.10 5.43 -10.80
N TYR A 79 -2.63 6.16 -9.80
CA TYR A 79 -1.27 6.04 -9.25
C TYR A 79 -1.06 4.72 -8.52
N VAL A 80 -2.06 4.29 -7.72
CA VAL A 80 -2.00 3.00 -7.01
C VAL A 80 -1.95 1.84 -8.01
N LYS A 81 -2.77 1.85 -9.06
CA LYS A 81 -2.74 0.81 -10.10
C LYS A 81 -1.41 0.71 -10.82
N GLN A 82 -0.77 1.85 -11.10
CA GLN A 82 0.57 1.86 -11.69
C GLN A 82 1.60 1.23 -10.75
N ALA A 83 1.57 1.58 -9.46
CA ALA A 83 2.43 0.99 -8.45
C ALA A 83 2.19 -0.50 -8.27
N GLN A 84 0.92 -0.94 -8.25
CA GLN A 84 0.54 -2.36 -8.20
C GLN A 84 1.11 -3.14 -9.39
N ALA A 85 0.94 -2.64 -10.61
CA ALA A 85 1.44 -3.32 -11.80
C ALA A 85 2.97 -3.50 -11.76
N GLN A 86 3.71 -2.48 -11.31
CA GLN A 86 5.16 -2.55 -11.16
C GLN A 86 5.57 -3.54 -10.06
N ALA A 87 4.96 -3.44 -8.89
CA ALA A 87 5.26 -4.32 -7.76
C ALA A 87 4.92 -5.78 -8.07
N HIS A 88 3.79 -6.01 -8.74
CA HIS A 88 3.38 -7.34 -9.16
C HIS A 88 4.39 -7.99 -10.13
N SER A 89 4.81 -7.24 -11.14
CA SER A 89 5.82 -7.68 -12.10
C SER A 89 7.14 -8.04 -11.39
N ASN A 90 7.59 -7.20 -10.46
CA ASN A 90 8.80 -7.44 -9.67
C ASN A 90 8.64 -8.68 -8.78
N SER A 91 7.49 -8.86 -8.15
CA SER A 91 7.20 -10.00 -7.28
C SER A 91 7.16 -11.33 -8.04
N LEU A 92 6.59 -11.34 -9.25
CA LEU A 92 6.64 -12.52 -10.13
C LEU A 92 8.07 -12.87 -10.52
N ALA A 93 8.87 -11.87 -10.90
CA ALA A 93 10.29 -12.08 -11.23
C ALA A 93 11.10 -12.58 -10.03
N ALA A 94 10.83 -12.02 -8.84
CA ALA A 94 11.48 -12.45 -7.60
C ALA A 94 11.12 -13.89 -7.23
N GLN A 95 9.84 -14.28 -7.34
CA GLN A 95 9.40 -15.65 -7.12
C GLN A 95 10.10 -16.64 -8.06
N ALA A 96 10.12 -16.33 -9.36
CA ALA A 96 10.77 -17.19 -10.36
C ALA A 96 12.28 -17.35 -10.10
N LEU A 97 12.97 -16.25 -9.81
CA LEU A 97 14.40 -16.26 -9.52
C LEU A 97 14.74 -16.99 -8.22
N ALA A 98 13.96 -16.78 -7.17
CA ALA A 98 14.14 -17.47 -5.89
C ALA A 98 13.97 -18.98 -6.05
N ARG A 99 12.95 -19.42 -6.81
CA ARG A 99 12.72 -20.83 -7.13
C ARG A 99 13.90 -21.42 -7.92
N ALA A 100 14.37 -20.74 -8.95
CA ALA A 100 15.51 -21.19 -9.76
C ALA A 100 16.78 -21.34 -8.92
N LYS A 101 17.11 -20.35 -8.09
CA LYS A 101 18.27 -20.39 -7.20
C LYS A 101 18.15 -21.48 -6.12
N PHE A 102 16.94 -21.71 -5.59
CA PHE A 102 16.73 -22.79 -4.64
C PHE A 102 16.95 -24.16 -5.30
N MET A 103 16.47 -24.35 -6.53
CA MET A 103 16.71 -25.60 -7.30
C MET A 103 18.19 -25.87 -7.58
N GLU A 104 18.99 -24.82 -7.70
CA GLU A 104 20.44 -24.94 -7.98
C GLU A 104 21.26 -25.23 -6.70
N HIS A 105 20.88 -24.63 -5.56
CA HIS A 105 21.71 -24.61 -4.36
C HIS A 105 21.07 -25.19 -3.10
N GLU A 106 19.76 -25.45 -3.12
CA GLU A 106 18.96 -25.91 -1.97
C GLU A 106 19.15 -25.07 -0.67
N ASN A 107 19.49 -23.77 -0.85
CA ASN A 107 19.79 -22.88 0.27
C ASN A 107 18.52 -22.18 0.76
N MET A 108 17.92 -22.74 1.81
CA MET A 108 16.69 -22.22 2.43
C MET A 108 16.85 -20.80 2.98
N THR A 109 17.95 -20.53 3.66
CA THR A 109 18.21 -19.20 4.25
C THR A 109 18.33 -18.14 3.17
N ALA A 110 19.06 -18.42 2.10
CA ALA A 110 19.19 -17.49 0.96
C ALA A 110 17.84 -17.24 0.28
N MET A 111 17.04 -18.28 0.09
CA MET A 111 15.68 -18.15 -0.46
C MET A 111 14.80 -17.28 0.42
N CYS A 112 14.75 -17.55 1.73
CA CYS A 112 13.94 -16.75 2.68
C CYS A 112 14.38 -15.28 2.70
N THR A 113 15.68 -15.02 2.75
CA THR A 113 16.25 -13.66 2.73
C THR A 113 15.85 -12.92 1.45
N PHE A 114 15.96 -13.60 0.29
CA PHE A 114 15.62 -13.00 -0.99
C PHE A 114 14.12 -12.66 -1.10
N MET A 115 13.23 -13.56 -0.67
CA MET A 115 11.80 -13.32 -0.67
C MET A 115 11.39 -12.21 0.31
N ASN A 116 12.05 -12.14 1.47
CA ASN A 116 11.84 -11.05 2.42
C ASN A 116 12.32 -9.70 1.87
N SER A 117 13.41 -9.67 1.10
CA SER A 117 13.84 -8.43 0.43
C SER A 117 12.83 -7.94 -0.60
N ASN A 118 12.15 -8.85 -1.32
CA ASN A 118 11.04 -8.47 -2.19
C ASN A 118 9.85 -7.92 -1.38
N ALA A 119 9.49 -8.57 -0.28
CA ALA A 119 8.42 -8.12 0.61
C ALA A 119 8.70 -6.73 1.18
N GLU A 120 9.94 -6.48 1.60
CA GLU A 120 10.40 -5.18 2.08
C GLU A 120 10.33 -4.11 1.00
N ALA A 121 10.77 -4.41 -0.23
CA ALA A 121 10.69 -3.47 -1.36
C ALA A 121 9.25 -3.05 -1.67
N VAL A 122 8.29 -3.99 -1.65
CA VAL A 122 6.86 -3.68 -1.80
C VAL A 122 6.36 -2.82 -0.64
N LEU A 123 6.76 -3.13 0.58
CA LEU A 123 6.36 -2.37 1.77
C LEU A 123 6.87 -0.92 1.71
N GLU A 124 8.14 -0.71 1.34
CA GLU A 124 8.71 0.62 1.16
C GLU A 124 8.02 1.40 0.04
N GLN A 125 7.65 0.72 -1.05
CA GLN A 125 6.88 1.35 -2.12
C GLN A 125 5.52 1.85 -1.62
N TRP A 126 4.82 1.10 -0.74
CA TRP A 126 3.54 1.55 -0.15
C TRP A 126 3.70 2.65 0.88
N ARG A 127 4.79 2.64 1.66
CA ARG A 127 5.16 3.77 2.53
C ARG A 127 5.39 5.04 1.71
N GLY A 128 6.16 4.93 0.63
CA GLY A 128 6.38 6.05 -0.31
C GLY A 128 5.10 6.50 -1.02
N MET A 129 4.20 5.58 -1.37
CA MET A 129 2.91 5.88 -1.98
C MET A 129 2.02 6.72 -1.05
N ARG A 130 2.01 6.41 0.25
CA ARG A 130 1.32 7.24 1.25
C ARG A 130 1.81 8.69 1.19
N ASP A 131 3.10 8.90 1.26
CA ASP A 131 3.70 10.23 1.29
C ASP A 131 3.48 10.97 -0.03
N PHE A 132 3.59 10.25 -1.15
CA PHE A 132 3.28 10.77 -2.47
C PHE A 132 1.83 11.22 -2.60
N LEU A 133 0.86 10.40 -2.16
CA LEU A 133 -0.56 10.76 -2.26
C LEU A 133 -0.93 11.94 -1.37
N VAL A 134 -0.34 12.03 -0.16
CA VAL A 134 -0.52 13.19 0.73
C VAL A 134 -0.03 14.47 0.05
N TYR A 135 1.17 14.43 -0.53
CA TYR A 135 1.74 15.57 -1.23
C TYR A 135 0.95 15.91 -2.50
N LYS A 136 0.68 14.89 -3.33
CA LYS A 136 0.06 15.07 -4.66
C LYS A 136 -1.35 15.65 -4.58
N PHE A 137 -2.08 15.36 -3.50
CA PHE A 137 -3.49 15.71 -3.33
C PHE A 137 -3.78 16.54 -2.08
N ALA A 138 -2.80 17.32 -1.65
CA ALA A 138 -2.98 18.21 -0.50
C ALA A 138 -4.02 19.32 -0.79
N ASP A 139 -4.68 19.79 0.26
CA ASP A 139 -5.53 20.99 0.27
C ASP A 139 -6.63 21.04 -0.83
N GLY A 140 -7.11 19.87 -1.26
CA GLY A 140 -8.15 19.82 -2.29
C GLY A 140 -7.67 20.09 -3.71
N ALA A 141 -6.37 20.09 -3.95
CA ALA A 141 -5.75 20.26 -5.26
C ALA A 141 -5.03 19.00 -5.72
N GLU A 142 -4.69 18.93 -6.99
CA GLU A 142 -3.71 18.00 -7.53
C GLU A 142 -2.48 18.80 -7.95
N TYR A 143 -1.36 18.53 -7.26
CA TYR A 143 -0.08 19.19 -7.54
C TYR A 143 0.67 18.48 -8.65
N GLU A 144 1.35 19.22 -9.52
CA GLU A 144 2.28 18.63 -10.48
C GLU A 144 3.49 18.03 -9.77
N ASP A 145 4.13 17.05 -10.42
CA ASP A 145 5.29 16.38 -9.84
C ASP A 145 6.46 17.37 -9.67
N PRO A 146 6.97 17.54 -8.43
CA PRO A 146 8.07 18.46 -8.14
C PRO A 146 9.38 18.03 -8.81
N SER A 147 9.52 16.80 -9.28
CA SER A 147 10.71 16.31 -9.97
C SER A 147 11.00 17.05 -11.27
N HIS A 148 10.04 17.79 -11.81
CA HIS A 148 10.18 18.57 -13.05
C HIS A 148 10.50 20.06 -12.85
N GLY A 149 10.83 20.46 -11.63
CA GLY A 149 11.39 21.80 -11.34
C GLY A 149 10.43 22.98 -11.53
N SER A 150 9.15 22.74 -11.80
CA SER A 150 8.14 23.79 -11.82
C SER A 150 7.62 24.02 -10.41
N ALA A 151 7.83 25.21 -9.88
CA ALA A 151 7.24 25.63 -8.63
C ALA A 151 5.71 25.66 -8.79
N GLY A 152 5.10 24.52 -8.45
CA GLY A 152 3.75 24.49 -7.95
C GLY A 152 2.61 24.90 -8.87
N THR A 153 2.49 24.38 -10.08
CA THR A 153 1.18 24.37 -10.73
C THR A 153 0.31 23.33 -10.04
N ALA A 154 -0.73 23.80 -9.39
CA ALA A 154 -1.73 22.94 -8.76
C ALA A 154 -3.06 23.11 -9.50
N THR A 155 -3.68 21.99 -9.85
CA THR A 155 -5.04 21.99 -10.36
C THR A 155 -6.01 21.88 -9.19
N ALA A 156 -6.84 22.90 -8.97
CA ALA A 156 -7.86 22.86 -7.94
C ALA A 156 -8.94 21.82 -8.33
N LEU A 157 -9.04 20.77 -7.54
CA LEU A 157 -10.05 19.72 -7.72
C LEU A 157 -11.33 20.01 -6.91
N GLY A 158 -11.23 20.82 -5.87
CA GLY A 158 -12.28 21.01 -4.88
C GLY A 158 -12.56 19.71 -4.10
N TYR A 159 -13.56 19.72 -3.26
CA TYR A 159 -14.08 18.54 -2.58
C TYR A 159 -15.47 18.20 -3.13
N PRO A 160 -15.87 16.91 -3.22
CA PRO A 160 -17.21 16.55 -3.62
C PRO A 160 -18.28 17.20 -2.73
N ASN A 161 -19.40 17.63 -3.32
CA ASN A 161 -20.46 18.29 -2.54
C ASN A 161 -21.00 17.42 -1.39
N TRP A 162 -21.14 16.11 -1.61
CA TRP A 162 -21.56 15.18 -0.57
C TRP A 162 -20.61 15.18 0.63
N TRP A 163 -19.29 15.22 0.37
CA TRP A 163 -18.29 15.26 1.43
C TRP A 163 -18.33 16.59 2.19
N LEU A 164 -18.47 17.72 1.48
CA LEU A 164 -18.63 19.04 2.11
C LEU A 164 -19.86 19.10 3.00
N GLN A 165 -20.95 18.44 2.59
CA GLN A 165 -22.18 18.35 3.40
C GLN A 165 -21.96 17.51 4.66
N ASP A 166 -21.34 16.32 4.52
CA ASP A 166 -21.12 15.39 5.63
C ASP A 166 -20.18 15.96 6.70
N VAL A 167 -19.19 16.77 6.31
CA VAL A 167 -18.29 17.44 7.26
C VAL A 167 -18.79 18.83 7.70
N GLY A 168 -19.95 19.28 7.23
CA GLY A 168 -20.52 20.57 7.58
C GLY A 168 -19.82 21.79 6.93
N TYR A 169 -19.09 21.60 5.85
CA TYR A 169 -18.26 22.62 5.20
C TYR A 169 -18.87 23.18 3.90
N GLN A 170 -20.13 22.85 3.59
CA GLN A 170 -20.80 23.27 2.36
C GLN A 170 -20.90 24.79 2.16
N ASN A 171 -20.81 25.56 3.23
CA ASN A 171 -20.88 27.02 3.21
C ASN A 171 -19.50 27.70 3.32
N GLY A 172 -18.41 26.94 3.21
CA GLY A 172 -17.04 27.39 3.40
C GLY A 172 -16.63 27.46 4.89
N PRO A 173 -15.44 27.97 5.18
CA PRO A 173 -14.98 28.11 6.55
C PRO A 173 -15.88 29.08 7.32
N PRO A 174 -16.09 28.83 8.63
CA PRO A 174 -16.84 29.77 9.45
C PRO A 174 -16.15 31.15 9.42
N PRO A 175 -16.95 32.25 9.53
CA PRO A 175 -16.36 33.59 9.58
C PRO A 175 -15.34 33.70 10.71
N ALA A 176 -14.30 34.50 10.50
CA ALA A 176 -13.16 34.63 11.42
C ALA A 176 -13.50 35.26 12.79
N ASP A 177 -14.71 35.74 12.98
CA ASP A 177 -15.15 36.58 14.09
C ASP A 177 -15.81 35.82 15.25
N GLY A 178 -15.39 34.60 15.48
CA GLY A 178 -15.50 33.98 16.82
C GLY A 178 -16.88 33.49 17.31
N ASP A 179 -17.96 33.75 16.58
CA ASP A 179 -19.34 33.39 17.04
C ASP A 179 -19.92 32.11 16.40
N SER A 180 -19.10 31.31 15.74
CA SER A 180 -19.57 30.04 15.20
C SER A 180 -19.48 28.92 16.24
N GLN A 181 -20.57 28.64 16.91
CA GLN A 181 -20.72 27.38 17.64
C GLN A 181 -20.71 26.24 16.61
N PHE A 182 -19.64 25.45 16.60
CA PHE A 182 -19.61 24.19 15.89
C PHE A 182 -20.65 23.25 16.49
N THR A 183 -21.82 23.19 15.90
CA THR A 183 -22.82 22.19 16.29
C THR A 183 -22.57 20.91 15.48
N ILE A 184 -21.90 19.97 16.11
CA ILE A 184 -21.78 18.61 15.54
C ILE A 184 -23.14 17.93 15.72
N HIS A 185 -23.95 17.89 14.68
CA HIS A 185 -25.11 17.01 14.63
C HIS A 185 -24.65 15.57 14.52
N ARG A 186 -24.67 14.84 15.64
CA ARG A 186 -24.57 13.38 15.62
C ARG A 186 -25.92 12.84 15.19
N GLY A 187 -26.00 12.34 13.94
CA GLY A 187 -27.11 11.50 13.45
C GLY A 187 -26.90 10.06 13.87
#